data_38ad8b4c18fb946bbf2baaaf8a99cd00
#
_entry.id   38ad8b4c18fb946bbf2baaaf8a99cd00
#
_cell.length_a   1.000
_cell.length_b   1.000
_cell.length_c   1.000
_cell.angle_alpha   90.00
_cell.angle_beta   90.00
_cell.angle_gamma   90.00
#
_symmetry.space_group_name_H-M   'P 1'
#
loop_
_entity.id
_entity.type
_entity.pdbx_description
1 polymer ?
#
loop_
_entity_poly.entity_id
_entity_poly.type
_entity_poly.pdbx_seq_one_letter_code
_entity_poly.pdbx_strand_id
1 'polypeptide(L)'
;MTNLQILFETQAPLPPFIGYVIFGALTEEFSQCPEADSLLEGVCPEYIEMNDDWDVELKQLSVLSFPPPHTAEPYYPPEYINGHVWDAPCSVFALCTISYEILTDELPYIGAMPEDMLEPGQWAEYMSKKRQEGHLDLTSIPPALHGLMTKGLQLQRKYRYRSLKTLFKDFARLSYEDVVGDENMY
;
A
#
# COMPACT_ATOMS: atom_id res chain seq x y z
N MET A 1 -11.10 17.36 4.53
CA MET A 1 -10.25 16.29 4.01
C MET A 1 -9.11 16.03 4.97
N THR A 2 -8.87 14.79 5.29
CA THR A 2 -7.78 14.37 6.18
C THR A 2 -6.77 13.57 5.35
N ASN A 3 -5.51 13.88 5.54
CA ASN A 3 -4.42 13.15 4.90
C ASN A 3 -4.26 11.78 5.58
N LEU A 4 -4.04 10.72 4.81
CA LEU A 4 -3.91 9.36 5.32
C LEU A 4 -2.74 9.21 6.31
N GLN A 5 -1.65 9.98 6.14
CA GLN A 5 -0.55 10.03 7.10
C GLN A 5 -1.00 10.50 8.48
N ILE A 6 -1.87 11.52 8.55
CA ILE A 6 -2.43 12.01 9.83
C ILE A 6 -3.29 10.93 10.50
N LEU A 7 -4.03 10.14 9.70
CA LEU A 7 -4.79 9.02 10.24
C LEU A 7 -3.88 7.93 10.83
N PHE A 8 -2.77 7.61 10.18
CA PHE A 8 -1.78 6.68 10.72
C PHE A 8 -1.24 7.15 12.06
N GLU A 9 -0.81 8.41 12.14
CA GLU A 9 -0.24 8.98 13.37
C GLU A 9 -1.23 9.06 14.54
N THR A 10 -2.53 9.06 14.26
CA THR A 10 -3.57 9.32 15.27
C THR A 10 -4.46 8.12 15.57
N GLN A 11 -4.65 7.20 14.63
CA GLN A 11 -5.69 6.15 14.70
C GLN A 11 -5.25 4.78 14.19
N ALA A 12 -4.02 4.60 13.69
CA ALA A 12 -3.59 3.30 13.20
C ALA A 12 -3.40 2.27 14.34
N PRO A 13 -3.62 0.97 14.10
CA PRO A 13 -4.19 0.41 12.87
C PRO A 13 -5.66 0.79 12.70
N LEU A 14 -6.08 1.05 11.47
CA LEU A 14 -7.48 1.39 11.19
C LEU A 14 -8.37 0.15 11.29
N PRO A 15 -9.65 0.32 11.67
CA PRO A 15 -10.60 -0.78 11.65
C PRO A 15 -10.62 -1.50 10.30
N PRO A 16 -10.76 -2.85 10.27
CA PRO A 16 -10.69 -3.64 9.03
C PRO A 16 -11.60 -3.15 7.91
N PHE A 17 -12.81 -2.67 8.27
CA PHE A 17 -13.75 -2.15 7.28
C PHE A 17 -13.25 -0.86 6.60
N ILE A 18 -12.60 0.03 7.36
CA ILE A 18 -12.00 1.26 6.80
C ILE A 18 -10.86 0.89 5.87
N GLY A 19 -9.97 0.00 6.30
CA GLY A 19 -8.89 -0.50 5.45
C GLY A 19 -9.40 -1.15 4.16
N TYR A 20 -10.51 -1.90 4.21
CA TYR A 20 -11.16 -2.46 3.03
C TYR A 20 -11.68 -1.37 2.09
N VAL A 21 -12.37 -0.36 2.62
CA VAL A 21 -12.91 0.76 1.82
C VAL A 21 -11.78 1.54 1.14
N ILE A 22 -10.74 1.89 1.90
CA ILE A 22 -9.59 2.63 1.37
C ILE A 22 -8.86 1.81 0.30
N PHE A 23 -8.60 0.53 0.55
CA PHE A 23 -7.96 -0.35 -0.42
C PHE A 23 -8.80 -0.48 -1.70
N GLY A 24 -10.11 -0.63 -1.56
CA GLY A 24 -11.05 -0.67 -2.67
C GLY A 24 -10.99 0.61 -3.50
N ALA A 25 -11.16 1.76 -2.87
CA ALA A 25 -11.14 3.05 -3.53
C ALA A 25 -9.80 3.32 -4.24
N LEU A 26 -8.66 3.05 -3.59
CA LEU A 26 -7.34 3.19 -4.20
C LEU A 26 -7.15 2.27 -5.41
N THR A 27 -7.51 1.00 -5.29
CA THR A 27 -7.36 0.05 -6.40
C THR A 27 -8.29 0.37 -7.56
N GLU A 28 -9.51 0.86 -7.30
CA GLU A 28 -10.45 1.29 -8.32
C GLU A 28 -9.92 2.51 -9.06
N GLU A 29 -9.60 3.58 -8.35
CA GLU A 29 -9.09 4.83 -8.90
C GLU A 29 -7.88 4.59 -9.80
N PHE A 30 -6.86 3.93 -9.29
CA PHE A 30 -5.67 3.64 -10.07
C PHE A 30 -5.89 2.64 -11.21
N SER A 31 -6.85 1.71 -11.09
CA SER A 31 -7.14 0.76 -12.17
C SER A 31 -7.73 1.41 -13.42
N GLN A 32 -8.35 2.58 -13.25
CA GLN A 32 -8.97 3.36 -14.30
C GLN A 32 -8.04 4.43 -14.90
N CYS A 33 -6.95 4.75 -14.21
CA CYS A 33 -5.99 5.75 -14.65
C CYS A 33 -4.97 5.14 -15.61
N PRO A 34 -4.88 5.61 -16.88
CA PRO A 34 -3.91 5.09 -17.85
C PRO A 34 -2.46 5.32 -17.45
N GLU A 35 -2.20 6.33 -16.63
CA GLU A 35 -0.88 6.78 -16.20
C GLU A 35 -0.55 6.29 -14.77
N ALA A 36 -1.38 5.41 -14.20
CA ALA A 36 -1.26 4.97 -12.81
C ALA A 36 0.14 4.46 -12.45
N ASP A 37 0.78 3.74 -13.37
CA ASP A 37 2.11 3.19 -13.10
C ASP A 37 3.16 4.30 -12.88
N SER A 38 3.13 5.37 -13.66
CA SER A 38 4.02 6.52 -13.45
C SER A 38 3.67 7.34 -12.22
N LEU A 39 2.38 7.40 -11.89
CA LEU A 39 1.90 8.19 -10.77
C LEU A 39 2.19 7.54 -9.42
N LEU A 40 2.19 6.22 -9.37
CA LEU A 40 2.46 5.48 -8.13
C LEU A 40 3.95 5.41 -7.75
N GLU A 41 4.87 5.86 -8.61
CA GLU A 41 6.30 5.86 -8.32
C GLU A 41 6.67 6.69 -7.08
N GLY A 42 5.90 7.71 -6.76
CA GLY A 42 6.16 8.57 -5.60
C GLY A 42 5.02 8.58 -4.59
N VAL A 43 4.04 7.69 -4.71
CA VAL A 43 2.89 7.69 -3.82
C VAL A 43 3.26 7.10 -2.46
N CYS A 44 2.89 7.85 -1.42
CA CYS A 44 2.95 7.47 -0.02
C CYS A 44 1.70 8.01 0.68
N PRO A 45 1.41 7.62 1.92
CA PRO A 45 0.18 8.01 2.62
C PRO A 45 -0.07 9.51 2.70
N GLU A 46 0.96 10.35 2.71
CA GLU A 46 0.82 11.82 2.75
C GLU A 46 0.17 12.43 1.49
N TYR A 47 0.15 11.70 0.36
CA TYR A 47 -0.49 12.12 -0.90
C TYR A 47 -1.91 11.57 -1.07
N ILE A 48 -2.38 10.78 -0.13
CA ILE A 48 -3.72 10.21 -0.14
C ILE A 48 -4.57 11.03 0.81
N GLU A 49 -5.62 11.66 0.31
CA GLU A 49 -6.60 12.40 1.09
C GLU A 49 -7.92 11.65 1.15
N MET A 50 -8.58 11.76 2.28
CA MET A 50 -9.92 11.20 2.49
C MET A 50 -10.87 12.30 2.94
N ASN A 51 -12.12 12.24 2.47
CA ASN A 51 -13.20 13.07 2.98
C ASN A 51 -13.93 12.37 4.13
N ASP A 52 -14.92 13.05 4.70
CA ASP A 52 -15.72 12.53 5.82
C ASP A 52 -16.64 11.36 5.41
N ASP A 53 -16.86 11.17 4.12
CA ASP A 53 -17.64 10.06 3.53
C ASP A 53 -16.76 8.86 3.15
N TRP A 54 -15.47 8.89 3.50
CA TRP A 54 -14.45 7.90 3.19
C TRP A 54 -14.09 7.78 1.70
N ASP A 55 -14.48 8.76 0.88
CA ASP A 55 -13.98 8.82 -0.49
C ASP A 55 -12.49 9.17 -0.48
N VAL A 56 -11.73 8.45 -1.26
CA VAL A 56 -10.30 8.61 -1.38
C VAL A 56 -9.99 9.48 -2.58
N GLU A 57 -9.23 10.53 -2.38
CA GLU A 57 -8.71 11.39 -3.43
C GLU A 57 -7.18 11.42 -3.36
N LEU A 58 -6.54 11.35 -4.51
CA LEU A 58 -5.12 11.61 -4.61
C LEU A 58 -4.91 13.13 -4.69
N LYS A 59 -4.05 13.66 -3.85
CA LYS A 59 -3.54 15.02 -4.05
C LYS A 59 -3.05 15.15 -5.49
N GLN A 60 -3.46 16.24 -6.14
CA GLN A 60 -3.14 16.50 -7.54
C GLN A 60 -1.70 16.05 -7.88
N LEU A 61 -1.63 15.06 -8.73
CA LEU A 61 -0.40 14.40 -9.16
C LEU A 61 0.61 15.36 -9.85
N SER A 62 0.15 16.55 -10.23
CA SER A 62 1.01 17.67 -10.68
C SER A 62 1.95 18.20 -9.58
N VAL A 63 1.75 17.80 -8.32
CA VAL A 63 2.58 18.18 -7.17
C VAL A 63 3.62 17.11 -6.83
N LEU A 64 3.53 15.91 -7.42
CA LEU A 64 4.56 14.90 -7.24
C LEU A 64 5.86 15.44 -7.84
N SER A 65 6.72 15.91 -6.95
CA SER A 65 8.03 16.40 -7.34
C SER A 65 8.90 15.23 -7.79
N PHE A 66 9.57 15.38 -8.91
CA PHE A 66 10.62 14.44 -9.30
C PHE A 66 11.97 15.01 -8.83
N PRO A 67 12.78 14.32 -8.08
CA PRO A 67 12.65 12.93 -7.59
C PRO A 67 11.55 12.75 -6.54
N PRO A 68 10.99 11.54 -6.40
CA PRO A 68 10.00 11.22 -5.39
C PRO A 68 10.50 11.59 -3.98
N PRO A 69 9.61 12.00 -3.07
CA PRO A 69 10.01 12.33 -1.71
C PRO A 69 10.61 11.10 -1.00
N HIS A 70 11.51 11.34 -0.05
CA HIS A 70 12.11 10.26 0.75
C HIS A 70 11.06 9.48 1.55
N THR A 71 9.94 10.10 1.89
CA THR A 71 8.78 9.47 2.53
C THR A 71 8.16 8.34 1.69
N ALA A 72 8.39 8.31 0.38
CA ALA A 72 7.94 7.22 -0.49
C ALA A 72 8.88 5.99 -0.49
N GLU A 73 10.13 6.12 -0.04
CA GLU A 73 11.11 5.03 -0.09
C GLU A 73 10.66 3.74 0.61
N PRO A 74 9.93 3.78 1.75
CA PRO A 74 9.41 2.59 2.41
C PRO A 74 8.50 1.72 1.54
N TYR A 75 7.81 2.33 0.58
CA TYR A 75 6.84 1.67 -0.31
C TYR A 75 7.45 1.13 -1.59
N TYR A 76 8.74 1.38 -1.83
CA TYR A 76 9.41 0.92 -3.05
C TYR A 76 9.57 -0.61 -3.07
N PRO A 77 9.26 -1.24 -4.21
CA PRO A 77 9.48 -2.67 -4.38
C PRO A 77 10.98 -3.01 -4.51
N PRO A 78 11.38 -4.26 -4.17
CA PRO A 78 12.78 -4.66 -4.18
C PRO A 78 13.50 -4.43 -5.50
N GLU A 79 12.82 -4.68 -6.62
CA GLU A 79 13.40 -4.49 -7.96
C GLU A 79 13.69 -3.03 -8.26
N TYR A 80 12.85 -2.08 -7.83
CA TYR A 80 13.08 -0.66 -8.03
C TYR A 80 14.28 -0.18 -7.21
N ILE A 81 14.38 -0.60 -5.95
CA ILE A 81 15.54 -0.34 -5.09
C ILE A 81 16.83 -0.84 -5.76
N ASN A 82 16.77 -1.95 -6.52
CA ASN A 82 17.90 -2.52 -7.27
C ASN A 82 18.09 -1.93 -8.67
N GLY A 83 17.47 -0.79 -8.98
CA GLY A 83 17.70 -0.02 -10.20
C GLY A 83 16.84 -0.44 -11.40
N HIS A 84 15.79 -1.23 -11.22
CA HIS A 84 14.82 -1.48 -12.29
C HIS A 84 13.94 -0.26 -12.52
N VAL A 85 13.46 -0.11 -13.75
CA VAL A 85 12.47 0.92 -14.10
C VAL A 85 11.13 0.57 -13.44
N TRP A 86 10.44 1.59 -12.95
CA TRP A 86 9.10 1.43 -12.39
C TRP A 86 8.10 0.95 -13.44
N ASP A 87 7.22 0.05 -13.05
CA ASP A 87 6.18 -0.51 -13.92
C ASP A 87 4.97 -1.04 -13.11
N ALA A 88 3.98 -1.58 -13.80
CA ALA A 88 2.74 -2.06 -13.21
C ALA A 88 2.90 -3.02 -12.01
N PRO A 89 3.77 -4.03 -12.00
CA PRO A 89 4.07 -4.82 -10.82
C PRO A 89 4.70 -4.03 -9.66
N CYS A 90 5.44 -2.95 -9.93
CA CYS A 90 5.94 -2.03 -8.91
C CYS A 90 4.79 -1.29 -8.24
N SER A 91 3.87 -0.76 -9.04
CA SER A 91 2.66 -0.07 -8.57
C SER A 91 1.78 -0.98 -7.72
N VAL A 92 1.62 -2.24 -8.11
CA VAL A 92 0.90 -3.25 -7.30
C VAL A 92 1.56 -3.43 -5.94
N PHE A 93 2.88 -3.56 -5.89
CA PHE A 93 3.59 -3.73 -4.62
C PHE A 93 3.43 -2.51 -3.72
N ALA A 94 3.63 -1.30 -4.25
CA ALA A 94 3.50 -0.06 -3.49
C ALA A 94 2.09 0.10 -2.90
N LEU A 95 1.06 -0.11 -3.72
CA LEU A 95 -0.32 0.00 -3.26
C LEU A 95 -0.66 -1.05 -2.18
N CYS A 96 -0.21 -2.30 -2.36
CA CYS A 96 -0.40 -3.32 -1.34
C CYS A 96 0.41 -3.05 -0.06
N THR A 97 1.57 -2.38 -0.15
CA THR A 97 2.34 -1.95 1.02
C THR A 97 1.60 -0.89 1.82
N ILE A 98 1.07 0.15 1.15
CA ILE A 98 0.23 1.17 1.79
C ILE A 98 -1.00 0.53 2.47
N SER A 99 -1.67 -0.37 1.76
CA SER A 99 -2.87 -1.04 2.29
C SER A 99 -2.56 -1.98 3.45
N TYR A 100 -1.39 -2.63 3.43
CA TYR A 100 -0.92 -3.45 4.54
C TYR A 100 -0.70 -2.58 5.79
N GLU A 101 -0.01 -1.44 5.64
CA GLU A 101 0.24 -0.51 6.73
C GLU A 101 -1.06 0.07 7.32
N ILE A 102 -2.06 0.41 6.47
CA ILE A 102 -3.40 0.83 6.92
C ILE A 102 -4.02 -0.19 7.89
N LEU A 103 -3.84 -1.48 7.61
CA LEU A 103 -4.48 -2.56 8.35
C LEU A 103 -3.67 -3.02 9.58
N THR A 104 -2.36 -2.77 9.61
CA THR A 104 -1.46 -3.37 10.62
C THR A 104 -0.66 -2.36 11.42
N ASP A 105 -0.57 -1.11 10.95
CA ASP A 105 0.39 -0.10 11.47
C ASP A 105 1.86 -0.52 11.32
N GLU A 106 2.14 -1.43 10.39
CA GLU A 106 3.46 -1.98 10.13
C GLU A 106 3.75 -2.05 8.63
N LEU A 107 5.03 -2.06 8.27
CA LEU A 107 5.46 -2.32 6.90
C LEU A 107 5.62 -3.83 6.64
N PRO A 108 5.20 -4.35 5.48
CA PRO A 108 5.31 -5.77 5.16
C PRO A 108 6.77 -6.23 5.16
N TYR A 109 7.04 -7.37 5.81
CA TYR A 109 8.37 -7.97 6.02
C TYR A 109 9.28 -7.22 7.00
N ILE A 110 8.92 -6.03 7.46
CA ILE A 110 9.79 -5.13 8.19
C ILE A 110 9.32 -4.97 9.63
N GLY A 111 8.01 -4.93 9.84
CA GLY A 111 7.38 -4.58 11.10
C GLY A 111 7.25 -3.06 11.28
N ALA A 112 7.28 -2.61 12.52
CA ALA A 112 7.15 -1.20 12.85
C ALA A 112 8.22 -0.34 12.19
N MET A 113 7.83 0.86 11.79
CA MET A 113 8.77 1.87 11.29
C MET A 113 9.83 2.19 12.35
N PRO A 114 11.10 2.40 11.95
CA PRO A 114 12.10 2.91 12.87
C PRO A 114 11.68 4.26 13.47
N GLU A 115 11.87 4.43 14.80
CA GLU A 115 11.59 5.72 15.46
C GLU A 115 12.46 6.86 14.92
N ASP A 116 13.71 6.55 14.56
CA ASP A 116 14.63 7.49 13.93
C ASP A 116 14.49 7.38 12.40
N MET A 117 14.02 8.43 11.75
CA MET A 117 13.99 8.49 10.30
C MET A 117 15.39 8.28 9.73
N LEU A 118 15.52 7.28 8.86
CA LEU A 118 16.77 7.01 8.17
C LEU A 118 17.09 8.17 7.20
N GLU A 119 18.38 8.48 7.10
CA GLU A 119 18.85 9.44 6.10
C GLU A 119 18.53 8.95 4.68
N PRO A 120 18.36 9.88 3.71
CA PRO A 120 18.15 9.53 2.32
C PRO A 120 19.16 8.49 1.82
N GLY A 121 18.64 7.42 1.20
CA GLY A 121 19.44 6.31 0.69
C GLY A 121 19.77 5.20 1.70
N GLN A 122 19.62 5.42 3.00
CA GLN A 122 19.77 4.36 4.00
C GLN A 122 18.58 3.38 3.97
N TRP A 123 17.42 3.86 3.54
CA TRP A 123 16.22 3.04 3.36
C TRP A 123 16.46 1.85 2.43
N ALA A 124 17.13 2.05 1.31
CA ALA A 124 17.39 0.99 0.33
C ALA A 124 18.12 -0.21 0.95
N GLU A 125 19.19 0.05 1.70
CA GLU A 125 19.96 -0.99 2.38
C GLU A 125 19.14 -1.65 3.51
N TYR A 126 18.51 -0.83 4.35
CA TYR A 126 17.66 -1.30 5.44
C TYR A 126 16.55 -2.22 4.94
N MET A 127 15.77 -1.77 3.93
CA MET A 127 14.67 -2.52 3.35
C MET A 127 15.14 -3.83 2.70
N SER A 128 16.26 -3.78 1.97
CA SER A 128 16.82 -4.97 1.33
C SER A 128 17.17 -6.04 2.36
N LYS A 129 17.83 -5.65 3.45
CA LYS A 129 18.20 -6.56 4.55
C LYS A 129 16.95 -7.13 5.24
N LYS A 130 16.04 -6.25 5.66
CA LYS A 130 14.83 -6.66 6.39
C LYS A 130 13.93 -7.60 5.58
N ARG A 131 13.75 -7.33 4.29
CA ARG A 131 12.96 -8.19 3.41
C ARG A 131 13.58 -9.56 3.15
N GLN A 132 14.90 -9.70 3.27
CA GLN A 132 15.57 -11.00 3.18
C GLN A 132 15.42 -11.82 4.46
N GLU A 133 15.35 -11.17 5.60
CA GLU A 133 15.28 -11.79 6.93
C GLU A 133 13.83 -11.98 7.42
N GLY A 134 12.91 -11.13 6.96
CA GLY A 134 11.54 -11.08 7.43
C GLY A 134 10.59 -12.05 6.73
N HIS A 135 9.42 -12.18 7.29
CA HIS A 135 8.29 -12.90 6.70
C HIS A 135 7.07 -11.96 6.64
N LEU A 136 6.14 -12.25 5.75
CA LEU A 136 4.88 -11.53 5.63
C LEU A 136 3.93 -12.04 6.73
N ASP A 137 3.66 -11.20 7.71
CA ASP A 137 2.67 -11.49 8.75
C ASP A 137 1.29 -11.00 8.32
N LEU A 138 0.33 -11.90 8.27
CA LEU A 138 -1.05 -11.60 7.88
C LEU A 138 -2.04 -11.80 9.04
N THR A 139 -1.56 -12.01 10.26
CA THR A 139 -2.42 -12.36 11.41
C THR A 139 -3.43 -11.27 11.75
N SER A 140 -3.07 -9.99 11.56
CA SER A 140 -3.94 -8.83 11.80
C SER A 140 -4.78 -8.44 10.58
N ILE A 141 -4.58 -9.10 9.44
CA ILE A 141 -5.30 -8.81 8.20
C ILE A 141 -6.51 -9.73 8.06
N PRO A 142 -7.68 -9.23 7.65
CA PRO A 142 -8.85 -10.08 7.39
C PRO A 142 -8.51 -11.24 6.46
N PRO A 143 -8.91 -12.49 6.79
CA PRO A 143 -8.56 -13.68 6.00
C PRO A 143 -8.94 -13.60 4.51
N ALA A 144 -10.03 -12.92 4.18
CA ALA A 144 -10.44 -12.69 2.80
C ALA A 144 -9.42 -11.90 1.98
N LEU A 145 -8.62 -11.03 2.60
CA LEU A 145 -7.58 -10.23 1.95
C LEU A 145 -6.23 -10.96 1.85
N HIS A 146 -6.04 -12.10 2.55
CA HIS A 146 -4.75 -12.80 2.59
C HIS A 146 -4.23 -13.16 1.20
N GLY A 147 -5.10 -13.65 0.31
CA GLY A 147 -4.73 -14.01 -1.06
C GLY A 147 -4.24 -12.81 -1.87
N LEU A 148 -4.90 -11.67 -1.74
CA LEU A 148 -4.53 -10.42 -2.41
C LEU A 148 -3.20 -9.90 -1.89
N MET A 149 -3.04 -9.82 -0.58
CA MET A 149 -1.82 -9.33 0.07
C MET A 149 -0.63 -10.25 -0.22
N THR A 150 -0.80 -11.57 -0.05
CA THR A 150 0.27 -12.54 -0.36
C THR A 150 0.76 -12.41 -1.80
N LYS A 151 -0.15 -12.24 -2.76
CA LYS A 151 0.22 -12.12 -4.17
C LYS A 151 0.75 -10.73 -4.50
N GLY A 152 0.13 -9.66 -4.02
CA GLY A 152 0.55 -8.28 -4.28
C GLY A 152 1.92 -7.94 -3.70
N LEU A 153 2.22 -8.48 -2.52
CA LEU A 153 3.46 -8.23 -1.78
C LEU A 153 4.58 -9.25 -2.07
N GLN A 154 4.45 -10.12 -3.09
CA GLN A 154 5.52 -11.04 -3.47
C GLN A 154 6.83 -10.30 -3.72
N LEU A 155 7.94 -10.72 -3.09
CA LEU A 155 9.25 -10.11 -3.30
C LEU A 155 9.75 -10.34 -4.73
N GLN A 156 9.40 -11.48 -5.32
CA GLN A 156 9.71 -11.75 -6.72
C GLN A 156 8.60 -11.22 -7.63
N ARG A 157 8.89 -10.17 -8.39
CA ARG A 157 8.00 -9.47 -9.32
C ARG A 157 7.14 -10.41 -10.20
N LYS A 158 7.72 -11.50 -10.73
CA LYS A 158 7.01 -12.43 -11.63
C LYS A 158 5.81 -13.15 -11.01
N TYR A 159 5.72 -13.18 -9.69
CA TYR A 159 4.61 -13.82 -8.96
C TYR A 159 3.51 -12.84 -8.53
N ARG A 160 3.72 -11.53 -8.73
CA ARG A 160 2.72 -10.49 -8.43
C ARG A 160 1.60 -10.43 -9.47
N TYR A 161 0.63 -9.62 -9.19
CA TYR A 161 -0.31 -9.16 -10.22
C TYR A 161 0.44 -8.40 -11.31
N ARG A 162 0.00 -8.60 -12.56
CA ARG A 162 0.63 -7.95 -13.72
C ARG A 162 0.18 -6.51 -13.91
N SER A 163 -0.90 -6.10 -13.28
CA SER A 163 -1.45 -4.74 -13.33
C SER A 163 -2.41 -4.49 -12.17
N LEU A 164 -2.65 -3.22 -11.86
CA LEU A 164 -3.66 -2.78 -10.90
C LEU A 164 -5.07 -3.25 -11.31
N LYS A 165 -5.37 -3.25 -12.60
CA LYS A 165 -6.64 -3.78 -13.11
C LYS A 165 -6.86 -5.26 -12.75
N THR A 166 -5.81 -6.07 -12.74
CA THR A 166 -5.93 -7.48 -12.33
C THR A 166 -6.05 -7.63 -10.82
N LEU A 167 -5.40 -6.78 -10.06
CA LEU A 167 -5.56 -6.68 -8.61
C LEU A 167 -6.99 -6.28 -8.26
N PHE A 168 -7.50 -5.18 -8.85
CA PHE A 168 -8.86 -4.70 -8.63
C PHE A 168 -9.92 -5.75 -9.00
N LYS A 169 -9.73 -6.47 -10.11
CA LYS A 169 -10.65 -7.53 -10.51
C LYS A 169 -10.76 -8.65 -9.45
N ASP A 170 -9.66 -9.01 -8.80
CA ASP A 170 -9.69 -10.02 -7.76
C ASP A 170 -10.27 -9.44 -6.46
N PHE A 171 -9.96 -8.17 -6.12
CA PHE A 171 -10.55 -7.45 -5.00
C PHE A 171 -12.08 -7.32 -5.13
N ALA A 172 -12.58 -6.93 -6.30
CA ALA A 172 -14.01 -6.74 -6.57
C ALA A 172 -14.87 -8.04 -6.51
N ARG A 173 -14.23 -9.18 -6.27
CA ARG A 173 -14.93 -10.45 -6.00
C ARG A 173 -15.17 -10.71 -4.52
N LEU A 174 -14.52 -9.95 -3.66
CA LEU A 174 -14.74 -10.03 -2.22
C LEU A 174 -15.98 -9.23 -1.87
N SER A 175 -16.82 -9.79 -1.02
CA SER A 175 -17.90 -9.03 -0.42
C SER A 175 -17.41 -8.31 0.83
N TYR A 176 -18.14 -7.30 1.24
CA TYR A 176 -17.89 -6.61 2.50
C TYR A 176 -17.94 -7.59 3.69
N GLU A 177 -18.93 -8.49 3.70
CA GLU A 177 -19.12 -9.51 4.73
C GLU A 177 -17.94 -10.48 4.82
N ASP A 178 -17.28 -10.81 3.69
CA ASP A 178 -16.10 -11.65 3.67
C ASP A 178 -14.92 -11.01 4.44
N VAL A 179 -14.84 -9.69 4.45
CA VAL A 179 -13.72 -8.96 5.06
C VAL A 179 -13.99 -8.60 6.51
N VAL A 180 -15.20 -8.16 6.82
CA VAL A 180 -15.53 -7.60 8.15
C VAL A 180 -16.12 -8.65 9.09
N GLY A 181 -16.68 -9.75 8.54
CA GLY A 181 -17.37 -10.78 9.29
C GLY A 181 -18.72 -10.29 9.84
N ASP A 182 -19.51 -11.22 10.35
CA ASP A 182 -20.84 -10.92 10.91
C ASP A 182 -20.82 -10.16 12.26
N GLU A 183 -19.66 -10.05 12.90
CA GLU A 183 -19.55 -9.56 14.29
C GLU A 183 -19.49 -8.02 14.42
N ASN A 184 -19.38 -7.27 13.35
CA ASN A 184 -19.21 -5.80 13.39
C ASN A 184 -20.42 -5.00 12.88
N MET A 185 -21.61 -5.58 12.86
CA MET A 185 -22.86 -4.84 12.49
C MET A 185 -23.60 -4.20 13.67
N TYR A 186 -22.90 -3.87 14.77
CA TYR A 186 -23.54 -3.17 15.91
C TYR A 186 -22.65 -2.09 16.49
#